data_d3f06e8a71c5621f8c257c906abd9668
#
_entry.id   d3f06e8a71c5621f8c257c906abd9668
#
_cell.length_a   1.000
_cell.length_b   1.000
_cell.length_c   1.000
_cell.angle_alpha   90.00
_cell.angle_beta   90.00
_cell.angle_gamma   90.00
#
_symmetry.space_group_name_H-M   'P 1'
#
loop_
_entity.id
_entity.type
_entity.pdbx_description
1 polymer ?
#
loop_
_entity_poly.entity_id
_entity_poly.type
_entity_poly.pdbx_seq_one_letter_code
_entity_poly.pdbx_strand_id
1 'polypeptide(L)'
;MQGKLTVLYIHGMGGGGDSRIPSILRENINSALPPECPFWIDVVVRTYSFDPREAWTQIESWIEELHPDLIAGESLGSLNAIRIKGLPHVLVSPSLNAPLYLGYLAPLALIPGVTWLFDRIYRPKVGDRQKLHFTFNTLRKYPALRKAALANSPLNGSKDSFYAFFGTRDHYRRSGIVSLRTYRKYFGDSYAVYDGTHFMEEEFVISMLIPKIVSTLGLVPVRTSEALHTPGAQEAPL
;
A
#
# COMPACT_ATOMS: atom_id res chain seq x y z
N MET A 1 21.94 13.23 19.52
CA MET A 1 21.44 13.13 18.11
C MET A 1 20.32 12.12 18.11
N GLN A 2 19.14 12.46 17.58
CA GLN A 2 18.06 11.50 17.39
C GLN A 2 18.41 10.52 16.28
N GLY A 3 18.14 9.22 16.49
CA GLY A 3 18.23 8.23 15.44
C GLY A 3 17.13 8.44 14.39
N LYS A 4 17.39 8.00 13.14
CA LYS A 4 16.42 8.07 12.04
C LYS A 4 15.88 6.67 11.74
N LEU A 5 14.55 6.54 11.64
CA LEU A 5 13.87 5.36 11.08
C LEU A 5 13.20 5.75 9.77
N THR A 6 13.32 4.91 8.76
CA THR A 6 12.82 5.20 7.41
C THR A 6 11.65 4.29 7.06
N VAL A 7 10.51 4.88 6.71
CA VAL A 7 9.35 4.19 6.14
C VAL A 7 9.32 4.46 4.65
N LEU A 8 9.52 3.42 3.84
CA LEU A 8 9.34 3.51 2.39
C LEU A 8 7.87 3.26 2.05
N TYR A 9 7.19 4.28 1.52
CA TYR A 9 5.78 4.20 1.13
C TYR A 9 5.65 3.95 -0.37
N ILE A 10 5.01 2.85 -0.75
CA ILE A 10 4.74 2.46 -2.15
C ILE A 10 3.29 2.80 -2.47
N HIS A 11 3.09 3.88 -3.23
CA HIS A 11 1.77 4.41 -3.57
C HIS A 11 0.96 3.49 -4.50
N GLY A 12 -0.36 3.65 -4.55
CA GLY A 12 -1.26 2.96 -5.48
C GLY A 12 -1.14 3.46 -6.93
N MET A 13 -1.91 2.84 -7.83
CA MET A 13 -1.97 3.20 -9.26
C MET A 13 -2.37 4.66 -9.44
N GLY A 14 -1.58 5.41 -10.21
CA GLY A 14 -1.77 6.85 -10.46
C GLY A 14 -1.43 7.75 -9.27
N GLY A 15 -0.87 7.20 -8.20
CA GLY A 15 -0.29 7.95 -7.09
C GLY A 15 1.08 8.53 -7.44
N GLY A 16 1.75 9.09 -6.45
CA GLY A 16 3.08 9.68 -6.60
C GLY A 16 3.57 10.34 -5.31
N GLY A 17 4.61 11.14 -5.40
CA GLY A 17 5.25 11.81 -4.27
C GLY A 17 4.33 12.72 -3.46
N ASP A 18 3.25 13.22 -4.06
CA ASP A 18 2.22 14.07 -3.46
C ASP A 18 0.91 13.31 -3.12
N SER A 19 0.96 11.99 -3.00
CA SER A 19 -0.20 11.18 -2.58
C SER A 19 -0.66 11.57 -1.17
N ARG A 20 -1.99 11.50 -0.96
CA ARG A 20 -2.64 12.00 0.27
C ARG A 20 -2.18 11.27 1.53
N ILE A 21 -2.22 9.94 1.54
CA ILE A 21 -1.88 9.17 2.75
C ILE A 21 -0.43 9.44 3.20
N PRO A 22 0.61 9.35 2.35
CA PRO A 22 1.96 9.66 2.78
C PRO A 22 2.16 11.13 3.17
N SER A 23 1.39 12.07 2.64
CA SER A 23 1.42 13.48 3.09
C SER A 23 0.91 13.60 4.54
N ILE A 24 -0.24 12.99 4.85
CA ILE A 24 -0.78 12.94 6.23
C ILE A 24 0.21 12.24 7.18
N LEU A 25 0.84 11.14 6.73
CA LEU A 25 1.86 10.46 7.54
C LEU A 25 3.02 11.40 7.88
N ARG A 26 3.59 12.09 6.88
CA ARG A 26 4.71 13.04 7.10
C ARG A 26 4.37 14.13 8.10
N GLU A 27 3.16 14.66 8.02
CA GLU A 27 2.70 15.76 8.87
C GLU A 27 2.46 15.32 10.32
N ASN A 28 2.02 14.07 10.55
CA ASN A 28 1.48 13.66 11.84
C ASN A 28 2.28 12.58 12.56
N ILE A 29 3.10 11.76 11.87
CA ILE A 29 3.68 10.56 12.47
C ILE A 29 4.64 10.86 13.62
N ASN A 30 5.44 11.93 13.52
CA ASN A 30 6.38 12.30 14.57
C ASN A 30 5.70 12.94 15.79
N SER A 31 4.52 13.55 15.62
CA SER A 31 3.70 14.05 16.73
C SER A 31 3.05 12.91 17.54
N ALA A 32 2.98 11.71 16.97
CA ALA A 32 2.50 10.51 17.68
C ALA A 32 3.59 9.81 18.50
N LEU A 33 4.84 10.31 18.50
CA LEU A 33 5.93 9.79 19.31
C LEU A 33 6.02 10.50 20.64
N PRO A 34 6.45 9.82 21.72
CA PRO A 34 6.76 10.46 22.99
C PRO A 34 7.83 11.56 22.83
N PRO A 35 7.77 12.67 23.59
CA PRO A 35 8.75 13.73 23.49
C PRO A 35 10.20 13.28 23.73
N GLU A 36 10.38 12.24 24.54
CA GLU A 36 11.66 11.62 24.88
C GLU A 36 12.12 10.55 23.86
N CYS A 37 11.34 10.30 22.80
CA CYS A 37 11.68 9.29 21.81
C CYS A 37 13.04 9.59 21.17
N PRO A 38 14.00 8.66 21.22
CA PRO A 38 15.33 8.87 20.66
C PRO A 38 15.34 8.80 19.12
N PHE A 39 14.20 8.50 18.48
CA PHE A 39 14.07 8.36 17.05
C PHE A 39 13.07 9.36 16.47
N TRP A 40 13.28 9.71 15.20
CA TRP A 40 12.30 10.35 14.35
C TRP A 40 12.03 9.48 13.11
N ILE A 41 10.83 9.55 12.57
CA ILE A 41 10.40 8.73 11.43
C ILE A 41 10.37 9.58 10.17
N ASP A 42 11.13 9.15 9.17
CA ASP A 42 11.13 9.73 7.82
C ASP A 42 10.24 8.89 6.88
N VAL A 43 9.20 9.49 6.35
CA VAL A 43 8.29 8.83 5.39
C VAL A 43 8.69 9.22 3.98
N VAL A 44 9.32 8.31 3.27
CA VAL A 44 9.77 8.51 1.89
C VAL A 44 8.77 7.91 0.93
N VAL A 45 8.31 8.70 -0.01
CA VAL A 45 7.51 8.25 -1.16
C VAL A 45 8.12 8.84 -2.43
N ARG A 46 8.24 8.01 -3.46
CA ARG A 46 8.76 8.41 -4.79
C ARG A 46 7.84 7.83 -5.86
N THR A 47 7.71 8.56 -6.95
CA THR A 47 6.91 8.13 -8.11
C THR A 47 7.69 7.11 -8.93
N TYR A 48 7.07 5.97 -9.21
CA TYR A 48 7.66 4.89 -10.00
C TYR A 48 6.86 4.63 -11.28
N SER A 49 7.47 3.91 -12.23
CA SER A 49 6.86 3.54 -13.51
C SER A 49 5.60 2.68 -13.32
N PHE A 50 4.62 2.84 -14.20
CA PHE A 50 3.46 1.95 -14.29
C PHE A 50 3.84 0.56 -14.83
N ASP A 51 4.95 0.44 -15.58
CA ASP A 51 5.45 -0.86 -16.02
C ASP A 51 6.01 -1.67 -14.83
N PRO A 52 5.51 -2.89 -14.57
CA PRO A 52 5.93 -3.65 -13.38
C PRO A 52 7.42 -4.00 -13.31
N ARG A 53 8.12 -4.08 -14.44
CA ARG A 53 9.57 -4.37 -14.45
C ARG A 53 10.37 -3.12 -14.10
N GLU A 54 10.07 -2.01 -14.78
CA GLU A 54 10.73 -0.73 -14.50
C GLU A 54 10.46 -0.28 -13.06
N ALA A 55 9.19 -0.41 -12.60
CA ALA A 55 8.81 -0.14 -11.21
C ALA A 55 9.70 -0.91 -10.22
N TRP A 56 9.92 -2.19 -10.49
CA TRP A 56 10.72 -3.01 -9.59
C TRP A 56 12.18 -2.56 -9.55
N THR A 57 12.82 -2.32 -10.69
CA THR A 57 14.19 -1.80 -10.76
C THR A 57 14.35 -0.49 -10.00
N GLN A 58 13.37 0.43 -10.13
CA GLN A 58 13.37 1.69 -9.38
C GLN A 58 13.24 1.46 -7.87
N ILE A 59 12.32 0.58 -7.46
CA ILE A 59 12.09 0.29 -6.03
C ILE A 59 13.30 -0.44 -5.42
N GLU A 60 13.93 -1.37 -6.13
CA GLU A 60 15.16 -2.03 -5.67
C GLU A 60 16.28 -1.01 -5.41
N SER A 61 16.49 -0.06 -6.32
CA SER A 61 17.48 0.99 -6.10
C SER A 61 17.18 1.88 -4.89
N TRP A 62 15.90 2.13 -4.60
CA TRP A 62 15.52 2.90 -3.41
C TRP A 62 15.72 2.13 -2.11
N ILE A 63 15.52 0.82 -2.11
CA ILE A 63 15.81 -0.02 -0.94
C ILE A 63 17.30 0.02 -0.62
N GLU A 64 18.15 -0.10 -1.65
CA GLU A 64 19.60 -0.03 -1.51
C GLU A 64 20.10 1.36 -1.05
N GLU A 65 19.45 2.44 -1.49
CA GLU A 65 19.77 3.82 -1.11
C GLU A 65 19.29 4.17 0.31
N LEU A 66 18.05 3.82 0.62
CA LEU A 66 17.34 4.32 1.80
C LEU A 66 17.49 3.42 3.02
N HIS A 67 17.81 2.13 2.82
CA HIS A 67 17.83 1.13 3.89
C HIS A 67 16.59 1.23 4.81
N PRO A 68 15.35 1.06 4.27
CA PRO A 68 14.14 1.29 5.06
C PRO A 68 14.00 0.30 6.20
N ASP A 69 13.38 0.75 7.30
CA ASP A 69 13.07 -0.06 8.48
C ASP A 69 11.67 -0.68 8.39
N LEU A 70 10.78 -0.10 7.56
CA LEU A 70 9.42 -0.56 7.32
C LEU A 70 8.97 -0.22 5.90
N ILE A 71 8.19 -1.11 5.31
CA ILE A 71 7.53 -0.88 4.02
C ILE A 71 6.03 -0.65 4.25
N ALA A 72 5.55 0.48 3.78
CA ALA A 72 4.10 0.74 3.68
C ALA A 72 3.66 0.62 2.22
N GLY A 73 2.49 0.04 1.97
CA GLY A 73 1.97 -0.13 0.61
C GLY A 73 0.49 0.14 0.50
N GLU A 74 0.06 0.82 -0.56
CA GLU A 74 -1.33 1.17 -0.81
C GLU A 74 -1.84 0.54 -2.10
N SER A 75 -3.05 -0.02 -2.06
CA SER A 75 -3.78 -0.50 -3.24
C SER A 75 -2.91 -1.42 -4.13
N LEU A 76 -2.73 -1.10 -5.41
CA LEU A 76 -1.87 -1.84 -6.34
C LEU A 76 -0.38 -1.81 -5.91
N GLY A 77 0.08 -0.72 -5.29
CA GLY A 77 1.44 -0.59 -4.76
C GLY A 77 1.78 -1.60 -3.69
N SER A 78 0.77 -2.12 -2.97
CA SER A 78 0.95 -3.20 -1.99
C SER A 78 1.64 -4.44 -2.58
N LEU A 79 1.47 -4.72 -3.88
CA LEU A 79 2.14 -5.87 -4.50
C LEU A 79 3.64 -5.64 -4.67
N ASN A 80 4.06 -4.43 -4.99
CA ASN A 80 5.48 -4.08 -5.01
C ASN A 80 6.05 -4.07 -3.57
N ALA A 81 5.29 -3.53 -2.61
CA ALA A 81 5.66 -3.57 -1.20
C ALA A 81 5.91 -5.01 -0.71
N ILE A 82 4.96 -5.92 -0.92
CA ILE A 82 5.04 -7.33 -0.50
C ILE A 82 6.25 -8.05 -1.12
N ARG A 83 6.73 -7.67 -2.29
CA ARG A 83 7.92 -8.31 -2.92
C ARG A 83 9.22 -8.03 -2.17
N ILE A 84 9.29 -6.95 -1.42
CA ILE A 84 10.46 -6.58 -0.61
C ILE A 84 10.53 -7.56 0.56
N LYS A 85 11.69 -8.18 0.78
CA LYS A 85 11.88 -9.20 1.80
C LYS A 85 12.70 -8.70 2.98
N GLY A 86 12.52 -9.33 4.13
CA GLY A 86 13.33 -9.07 5.32
C GLY A 86 12.89 -7.85 6.13
N LEU A 87 11.72 -7.29 5.84
CA LEU A 87 11.19 -6.08 6.48
C LEU A 87 9.74 -6.27 6.93
N PRO A 88 9.28 -5.52 7.93
CA PRO A 88 7.86 -5.46 8.27
C PRO A 88 7.05 -4.67 7.25
N HIS A 89 5.79 -5.09 7.04
CA HIS A 89 4.89 -4.51 6.05
C HIS A 89 3.59 -4.03 6.68
N VAL A 90 3.17 -2.80 6.33
CA VAL A 90 1.85 -2.26 6.67
C VAL A 90 1.15 -1.86 5.38
N LEU A 91 -0.01 -2.44 5.11
CA LEU A 91 -0.71 -2.34 3.84
C LEU A 91 -2.06 -1.65 4.00
N VAL A 92 -2.43 -0.78 3.07
CA VAL A 92 -3.73 -0.10 3.02
C VAL A 92 -4.49 -0.55 1.78
N SER A 93 -5.67 -1.14 1.98
CA SER A 93 -6.55 -1.63 0.91
C SER A 93 -5.82 -2.44 -0.17
N PRO A 94 -5.01 -3.46 0.20
CA PRO A 94 -4.15 -4.18 -0.75
C PRO A 94 -4.98 -4.81 -1.88
N SER A 95 -4.74 -4.35 -3.11
CA SER A 95 -5.47 -4.78 -4.30
C SER A 95 -4.84 -6.02 -4.93
N LEU A 96 -4.78 -7.13 -4.17
CA LEU A 96 -4.04 -8.36 -4.52
C LEU A 96 -4.52 -9.02 -5.81
N ASN A 97 -5.74 -8.77 -6.24
CA ASN A 97 -6.30 -9.34 -7.45
C ASN A 97 -6.31 -8.37 -8.65
N ALA A 98 -6.02 -7.07 -8.43
CA ALA A 98 -5.94 -6.08 -9.52
C ALA A 98 -5.05 -6.54 -10.69
N PRO A 99 -3.87 -7.17 -10.47
CA PRO A 99 -3.04 -7.65 -11.56
C PRO A 99 -3.70 -8.68 -12.48
N LEU A 100 -4.64 -9.48 -11.99
CA LEU A 100 -5.38 -10.42 -12.84
C LEU A 100 -6.28 -9.66 -13.81
N TYR A 101 -7.01 -8.65 -13.30
CA TYR A 101 -7.88 -7.82 -14.14
C TYR A 101 -7.08 -7.04 -15.17
N LEU A 102 -5.94 -6.44 -14.78
CA LEU A 102 -5.05 -5.75 -15.71
C LEU A 102 -4.51 -6.71 -16.78
N GLY A 103 -4.14 -7.93 -16.40
CA GLY A 103 -3.70 -8.97 -17.35
C GLY A 103 -4.81 -9.36 -18.32
N TYR A 104 -6.07 -9.50 -17.86
CA TYR A 104 -7.21 -9.78 -18.72
C TYR A 104 -7.55 -8.64 -19.70
N LEU A 105 -7.23 -7.40 -19.33
CA LEU A 105 -7.41 -6.24 -20.20
C LEU A 105 -6.31 -6.13 -21.27
N ALA A 106 -5.18 -6.85 -21.14
CA ALA A 106 -4.05 -6.72 -22.05
C ALA A 106 -4.43 -6.93 -23.54
N PRO A 107 -5.21 -7.95 -23.95
CA PRO A 107 -5.59 -8.13 -25.35
C PRO A 107 -6.37 -6.94 -25.94
N LEU A 108 -7.16 -6.22 -25.11
CA LEU A 108 -7.91 -5.05 -25.58
C LEU A 108 -6.98 -3.91 -26.02
N ALA A 109 -5.79 -3.82 -25.43
CA ALA A 109 -4.79 -2.82 -25.80
C ALA A 109 -4.17 -3.05 -27.19
N LEU A 110 -4.45 -4.18 -27.84
CA LEU A 110 -4.08 -4.42 -29.24
C LEU A 110 -5.05 -3.77 -30.23
N ILE A 111 -6.23 -3.39 -29.79
CA ILE A 111 -7.23 -2.70 -30.61
C ILE A 111 -6.79 -1.25 -30.81
N PRO A 112 -6.68 -0.76 -32.06
CA PRO A 112 -6.26 0.62 -32.34
C PRO A 112 -7.12 1.64 -31.56
N GLY A 113 -6.48 2.60 -30.91
CA GLY A 113 -7.12 3.66 -30.13
C GLY A 113 -7.48 3.30 -28.69
N VAL A 114 -7.52 2.02 -28.29
CA VAL A 114 -7.89 1.63 -26.92
C VAL A 114 -6.86 2.09 -25.91
N THR A 115 -5.57 1.92 -26.18
CA THR A 115 -4.50 2.43 -25.30
C THR A 115 -4.62 3.95 -25.11
N TRP A 116 -4.81 4.70 -26.19
CA TRP A 116 -5.01 6.14 -26.12
C TRP A 116 -6.23 6.52 -25.28
N LEU A 117 -7.36 5.78 -25.44
CA LEU A 117 -8.57 6.02 -24.67
C LEU A 117 -8.35 5.79 -23.17
N PHE A 118 -7.71 4.68 -22.79
CA PHE A 118 -7.40 4.39 -21.39
C PHE A 118 -6.44 5.42 -20.79
N ASP A 119 -5.35 5.76 -21.51
CA ASP A 119 -4.39 6.77 -21.06
C ASP A 119 -5.07 8.13 -20.86
N ARG A 120 -6.09 8.46 -21.68
CA ARG A 120 -6.89 9.69 -21.53
C ARG A 120 -7.83 9.64 -20.34
N ILE A 121 -8.54 8.52 -20.12
CA ILE A 121 -9.49 8.35 -19.01
C ILE A 121 -8.77 8.38 -17.66
N TYR A 122 -7.63 7.69 -17.59
CA TYR A 122 -6.83 7.54 -16.36
C TYR A 122 -5.66 8.52 -16.31
N ARG A 123 -5.76 9.62 -17.02
CA ARG A 123 -4.71 10.64 -17.02
C ARG A 123 -4.47 11.15 -15.60
N PRO A 124 -3.21 11.10 -15.10
CA PRO A 124 -2.92 11.56 -13.75
C PRO A 124 -3.20 13.07 -13.62
N LYS A 125 -3.56 13.47 -12.41
CA LYS A 125 -3.66 14.89 -12.06
C LYS A 125 -2.29 15.57 -12.20
N VAL A 126 -2.27 16.90 -12.23
CA VAL A 126 -1.03 17.69 -12.19
C VAL A 126 -0.31 17.41 -10.88
N GLY A 127 1.02 17.33 -10.91
CA GLY A 127 1.88 17.05 -9.77
C GLY A 127 2.83 15.88 -10.03
N ASP A 128 3.53 15.43 -8.98
CA ASP A 128 4.40 14.26 -9.04
C ASP A 128 3.54 12.98 -8.96
N ARG A 129 3.04 12.56 -10.12
CA ARG A 129 2.11 11.45 -10.29
C ARG A 129 2.60 10.41 -11.29
N GLN A 130 2.35 9.15 -11.00
CA GLN A 130 2.63 8.04 -11.90
C GLN A 130 1.88 8.21 -13.24
N LYS A 131 2.62 8.23 -14.33
CA LYS A 131 2.04 8.21 -15.69
C LYS A 131 1.59 6.80 -16.01
N LEU A 132 0.30 6.66 -16.33
CA LEU A 132 -0.30 5.38 -16.68
C LEU A 132 -0.26 5.21 -18.20
N HIS A 133 0.29 4.07 -18.66
CA HIS A 133 0.35 3.73 -20.08
C HIS A 133 -0.12 2.27 -20.30
N PHE A 134 -1.38 2.13 -20.72
CA PHE A 134 -2.09 0.86 -20.80
C PHE A 134 -1.78 0.11 -22.11
N THR A 135 -0.51 -0.20 -22.35
CA THR A 135 -0.13 -1.02 -23.53
C THR A 135 -0.29 -2.51 -23.24
N PHE A 136 -0.42 -3.32 -24.30
CA PHE A 136 -0.36 -4.78 -24.20
C PHE A 136 0.88 -5.25 -23.44
N ASN A 137 2.05 -4.70 -23.78
CA ASN A 137 3.32 -5.09 -23.18
C ASN A 137 3.40 -4.78 -21.69
N THR A 138 2.82 -3.68 -21.23
CA THR A 138 2.74 -3.32 -19.81
C THR A 138 1.75 -4.23 -19.09
N LEU A 139 0.51 -4.31 -19.59
CA LEU A 139 -0.58 -5.01 -18.91
C LEU A 139 -0.31 -6.53 -18.76
N ARG A 140 0.26 -7.19 -19.75
CA ARG A 140 0.60 -8.62 -19.68
C ARG A 140 1.63 -9.00 -18.61
N LYS A 141 2.33 -8.04 -18.02
CA LYS A 141 3.32 -8.27 -16.96
C LYS A 141 2.70 -8.36 -15.57
N TYR A 142 1.49 -7.84 -15.37
CA TYR A 142 0.85 -7.76 -14.07
C TYR A 142 0.58 -9.12 -13.39
N PRO A 143 0.14 -10.18 -14.10
CA PRO A 143 0.01 -11.51 -13.48
C PRO A 143 1.31 -12.04 -12.87
N ALA A 144 2.46 -11.75 -13.51
CA ALA A 144 3.78 -12.11 -12.99
C ALA A 144 4.14 -11.30 -11.74
N LEU A 145 3.80 -10.00 -11.69
CA LEU A 145 3.92 -9.17 -10.49
C LEU A 145 3.17 -9.80 -9.32
N ARG A 146 1.91 -10.20 -9.52
CA ARG A 146 1.12 -10.87 -8.48
C ARG A 146 1.77 -12.14 -7.99
N LYS A 147 2.23 -12.99 -8.91
CA LYS A 147 2.92 -14.24 -8.55
C LYS A 147 4.16 -13.97 -7.71
N ALA A 148 4.98 -12.99 -8.10
CA ALA A 148 6.18 -12.60 -7.36
C ALA A 148 5.86 -12.05 -5.96
N ALA A 149 4.83 -11.19 -5.84
CA ALA A 149 4.39 -10.66 -4.56
C ALA A 149 3.92 -11.77 -3.61
N LEU A 150 3.01 -12.63 -4.08
CA LEU A 150 2.46 -13.71 -3.26
C LEU A 150 3.49 -14.79 -2.89
N ALA A 151 4.60 -14.89 -3.62
CA ALA A 151 5.72 -15.76 -3.24
C ALA A 151 6.38 -15.32 -1.91
N ASN A 152 6.28 -14.04 -1.52
CA ASN A 152 6.71 -13.54 -0.22
C ASN A 152 5.54 -13.48 0.78
N SER A 153 4.67 -14.45 0.81
CA SER A 153 3.60 -14.55 1.81
C SER A 153 3.92 -15.60 2.88
N PRO A 154 3.35 -15.47 4.10
CA PRO A 154 3.45 -16.51 5.14
C PRO A 154 2.99 -17.88 4.64
N LEU A 155 1.94 -17.97 3.82
CA LEU A 155 1.50 -19.23 3.20
C LEU A 155 2.63 -19.90 2.39
N ASN A 156 3.53 -19.13 1.80
CA ASN A 156 4.65 -19.62 1.01
C ASN A 156 5.99 -19.56 1.77
N GLY A 157 5.94 -19.53 3.11
CA GLY A 157 7.12 -19.66 3.98
C GLY A 157 7.85 -18.35 4.29
N SER A 158 7.31 -17.18 3.94
CA SER A 158 7.89 -15.90 4.39
C SER A 158 7.84 -15.78 5.91
N LYS A 159 8.92 -15.23 6.48
CA LYS A 159 9.04 -14.89 7.91
C LYS A 159 8.76 -13.40 8.16
N ASP A 160 8.52 -12.61 7.12
CA ASP A 160 8.22 -11.19 7.24
C ASP A 160 6.86 -11.00 7.93
N SER A 161 6.74 -9.91 8.67
CA SER A 161 5.47 -9.54 9.29
C SER A 161 4.64 -8.69 8.32
N PHE A 162 3.34 -9.00 8.23
CA PHE A 162 2.39 -8.28 7.40
C PHE A 162 1.19 -7.86 8.24
N TYR A 163 0.73 -6.63 8.02
CA TYR A 163 -0.53 -6.15 8.58
C TYR A 163 -1.25 -5.33 7.53
N ALA A 164 -2.59 -5.46 7.45
CA ALA A 164 -3.37 -4.75 6.46
C ALA A 164 -4.60 -4.05 7.04
N PHE A 165 -5.01 -2.95 6.41
CA PHE A 165 -6.24 -2.23 6.70
C PHE A 165 -7.21 -2.34 5.53
N PHE A 166 -8.51 -2.56 5.81
CA PHE A 166 -9.56 -2.69 4.81
C PHE A 166 -10.75 -1.81 5.15
N GLY A 167 -11.14 -0.92 4.23
CA GLY A 167 -12.37 -0.12 4.37
C GLY A 167 -13.63 -0.95 4.15
N THR A 168 -14.66 -0.77 4.98
CA THR A 168 -15.97 -1.43 4.79
C THR A 168 -16.69 -0.90 3.55
N ARG A 169 -16.48 0.39 3.23
CA ARG A 169 -17.07 1.09 2.08
C ARG A 169 -16.17 1.11 0.84
N ASP A 170 -15.11 0.27 0.82
CA ASP A 170 -14.24 0.15 -0.34
C ASP A 170 -15.00 -0.49 -1.51
N HIS A 171 -15.24 0.31 -2.56
CA HIS A 171 -15.98 -0.13 -3.74
C HIS A 171 -15.29 -1.23 -4.56
N TYR A 172 -13.96 -1.35 -4.47
CA TYR A 172 -13.21 -2.42 -5.12
C TYR A 172 -13.37 -3.79 -4.46
N ARG A 173 -13.97 -3.86 -3.26
CA ARG A 173 -14.32 -5.15 -2.63
C ARG A 173 -15.42 -5.87 -3.39
N ARG A 174 -16.42 -5.15 -3.95
CA ARG A 174 -17.51 -5.74 -4.72
C ARG A 174 -17.01 -6.43 -5.99
N SER A 175 -16.00 -5.88 -6.65
CA SER A 175 -15.38 -6.49 -7.83
C SER A 175 -14.37 -7.59 -7.48
N GLY A 176 -14.01 -7.76 -6.22
CA GLY A 176 -12.99 -8.70 -5.76
C GLY A 176 -11.55 -8.26 -6.05
N ILE A 177 -11.34 -7.03 -6.56
CA ILE A 177 -9.99 -6.43 -6.74
C ILE A 177 -9.29 -6.34 -5.39
N VAL A 178 -9.97 -5.73 -4.39
CA VAL A 178 -9.61 -5.80 -2.98
C VAL A 178 -10.37 -6.95 -2.36
N SER A 179 -9.67 -7.98 -1.91
CA SER A 179 -10.30 -9.21 -1.41
C SER A 179 -9.71 -9.63 -0.07
N LEU A 180 -10.50 -9.46 0.99
CA LEU A 180 -10.14 -9.93 2.32
C LEU A 180 -9.94 -11.46 2.34
N ARG A 181 -10.77 -12.22 1.59
CA ARG A 181 -10.60 -13.66 1.44
C ARG A 181 -9.24 -14.03 0.84
N THR A 182 -8.79 -13.29 -0.19
CA THR A 182 -7.47 -13.50 -0.80
C THR A 182 -6.37 -13.14 0.19
N TYR A 183 -6.52 -12.03 0.92
CA TYR A 183 -5.54 -11.63 1.93
C TYR A 183 -5.41 -12.70 3.02
N ARG A 184 -6.51 -13.10 3.64
CA ARG A 184 -6.51 -14.13 4.69
C ARG A 184 -5.87 -15.45 4.24
N LYS A 185 -6.12 -15.86 3.00
CA LYS A 185 -5.51 -17.06 2.43
C LYS A 185 -3.98 -17.01 2.45
N TYR A 186 -3.37 -15.87 2.12
CA TYR A 186 -1.92 -15.76 1.96
C TYR A 186 -1.22 -15.20 3.20
N PHE A 187 -1.88 -14.33 3.98
CA PHE A 187 -1.29 -13.56 5.07
C PHE A 187 -1.92 -13.81 6.44
N GLY A 188 -2.98 -14.64 6.52
CA GLY A 188 -3.70 -14.92 7.76
C GLY A 188 -4.58 -13.76 8.23
N ASP A 189 -4.83 -13.73 9.54
CA ASP A 189 -5.77 -12.79 10.16
C ASP A 189 -5.10 -11.52 10.74
N SER A 190 -3.91 -11.18 10.27
CA SER A 190 -3.19 -9.94 10.64
C SER A 190 -3.75 -8.73 9.89
N TYR A 191 -4.95 -8.29 10.20
CA TYR A 191 -5.59 -7.12 9.59
C TYR A 191 -6.56 -6.42 10.53
N ALA A 192 -6.94 -5.18 10.17
CA ALA A 192 -8.09 -4.49 10.74
C ALA A 192 -9.05 -4.03 9.64
N VAL A 193 -10.31 -3.86 10.03
CA VAL A 193 -11.35 -3.30 9.17
C VAL A 193 -11.81 -1.98 9.80
N TYR A 194 -11.96 -0.94 8.99
CA TYR A 194 -12.43 0.39 9.42
C TYR A 194 -13.62 0.85 8.58
N ASP A 195 -14.45 1.73 9.13
CA ASP A 195 -15.62 2.25 8.40
C ASP A 195 -15.24 3.37 7.44
N GLY A 196 -14.51 3.02 6.39
CA GLY A 196 -14.01 3.96 5.40
C GLY A 196 -13.94 3.39 4.00
N THR A 197 -13.43 4.20 3.08
CA THR A 197 -13.33 3.91 1.66
C THR A 197 -12.01 3.22 1.30
N HIS A 198 -11.75 3.08 -0.01
CA HIS A 198 -10.49 2.54 -0.54
C HIS A 198 -9.27 3.42 -0.18
N PHE A 199 -9.48 4.72 -0.08
CA PHE A 199 -8.43 5.72 0.07
C PHE A 199 -8.27 6.18 1.53
N MET A 200 -8.41 5.33 2.48
CA MET A 200 -8.31 5.56 3.93
C MET A 200 -8.34 7.05 4.34
N GLU A 201 -9.44 7.48 4.93
CA GLU A 201 -9.66 8.87 5.30
C GLU A 201 -8.65 9.31 6.38
N GLU A 202 -8.40 10.61 6.50
CA GLU A 202 -7.37 11.18 7.38
C GLU A 202 -7.52 10.75 8.83
N GLU A 203 -8.75 10.72 9.34
CA GLU A 203 -9.06 10.26 10.70
C GLU A 203 -8.55 8.84 10.97
N PHE A 204 -8.66 7.91 10.00
CA PHE A 204 -8.16 6.54 10.13
C PHE A 204 -6.65 6.44 9.89
N VAL A 205 -6.08 7.33 9.08
CA VAL A 205 -4.62 7.42 8.97
C VAL A 205 -4.04 7.81 10.32
N ILE A 206 -4.60 8.82 10.98
CA ILE A 206 -4.12 9.32 12.28
C ILE A 206 -4.41 8.32 13.40
N SER A 207 -5.63 7.78 13.48
CA SER A 207 -6.07 6.95 14.60
C SER A 207 -5.66 5.48 14.50
N MET A 208 -5.37 4.96 13.30
CA MET A 208 -5.09 3.53 13.10
C MET A 208 -3.76 3.26 12.40
N LEU A 209 -3.49 3.92 11.25
CA LEU A 209 -2.31 3.63 10.45
C LEU A 209 -1.03 4.11 11.13
N ILE A 210 -1.00 5.35 11.63
CA ILE A 210 0.15 5.90 12.37
C ILE A 210 0.50 5.06 13.60
N PRO A 211 -0.43 4.77 14.53
CA PRO A 211 -0.14 3.92 15.68
C PRO A 211 0.38 2.53 15.28
N LYS A 212 -0.14 1.96 14.18
CA LYS A 212 0.32 0.66 13.69
C LYS A 212 1.74 0.72 13.14
N ILE A 213 2.08 1.72 12.36
CA ILE A 213 3.46 1.92 11.87
C ILE A 213 4.42 2.10 13.04
N VAL A 214 4.10 3.01 13.98
CA VAL A 214 4.91 3.30 15.17
C VAL A 214 5.14 2.03 15.98
N SER A 215 4.08 1.27 16.28
CA SER A 215 4.21 0.00 17.04
C SER A 215 4.98 -1.08 16.27
N THR A 216 4.87 -1.13 14.94
CA THR A 216 5.59 -2.09 14.11
C THR A 216 7.09 -1.78 14.06
N LEU A 217 7.48 -0.52 14.18
CA LEU A 217 8.87 -0.08 14.35
C LEU A 217 9.42 -0.30 15.78
N GLY A 218 8.64 -0.92 16.68
CA GLY A 218 9.03 -1.17 18.06
C GLY A 218 8.96 0.07 18.97
N LEU A 219 8.31 1.14 18.51
CA LEU A 219 8.10 2.36 19.28
C LEU A 219 6.72 2.33 19.94
N VAL A 220 6.57 3.12 21.04
CA VAL A 220 5.28 3.24 21.74
C VAL A 220 4.60 4.53 21.28
N PRO A 221 3.42 4.47 20.64
CA PRO A 221 2.72 5.69 20.25
C PRO A 221 2.12 6.38 21.48
N VAL A 222 2.11 7.72 21.49
CA VAL A 222 1.34 8.50 22.47
C VAL A 222 -0.14 8.18 22.28
N ARG A 223 -0.84 7.77 23.35
CA ARG A 223 -2.29 7.59 23.29
C ARG A 223 -2.94 8.96 23.14
N THR A 224 -3.47 9.27 21.98
CA THR A 224 -4.39 10.41 21.84
C THR A 224 -5.67 10.08 22.60
N SER A 225 -6.05 10.95 23.54
CA SER A 225 -7.18 10.76 24.48
C SER A 225 -8.57 10.69 23.81
N GLU A 226 -8.67 10.77 22.49
CA GLU A 226 -9.93 10.77 21.74
C GLU A 226 -10.31 9.41 21.13
N ALA A 227 -9.50 8.36 21.28
CA ALA A 227 -9.77 7.04 20.68
C ALA A 227 -10.67 6.12 21.53
N LEU A 228 -11.42 6.66 22.50
CA LEU A 228 -12.33 5.91 23.36
C LEU A 228 -13.79 6.02 22.90
N HIS A 229 -14.09 5.61 21.68
CA HIS A 229 -15.44 5.12 21.32
C HIS A 229 -15.34 4.13 20.15
N THR A 230 -14.93 2.91 20.47
CA THR A 230 -15.18 1.79 19.60
C THR A 230 -16.45 1.10 20.07
N PRO A 231 -17.56 1.19 19.33
CA PRO A 231 -18.70 0.28 19.58
C PRO A 231 -18.25 -1.15 19.19
N GLY A 232 -18.58 -2.08 20.08
CA GLY A 232 -18.14 -3.47 20.06
C GLY A 232 -18.16 -4.13 18.67
N ALA A 233 -17.15 -4.94 18.45
CA ALA A 233 -17.10 -5.91 17.36
C ALA A 233 -18.30 -6.88 17.50
N GLN A 234 -19.37 -6.60 16.77
CA GLN A 234 -20.38 -7.60 16.48
C GLN A 234 -19.94 -8.38 15.24
N GLU A 235 -19.69 -9.65 15.44
CA GLU A 235 -19.54 -10.63 14.36
C GLU A 235 -20.77 -10.53 13.44
N ALA A 236 -20.59 -10.10 12.20
CA ALA A 236 -21.60 -10.24 11.19
C ALA A 236 -21.51 -11.65 10.60
N PRO A 237 -22.62 -12.39 10.47
CA PRO A 237 -22.62 -13.72 9.89
C PRO A 237 -22.24 -13.69 8.41
N LEU A 238 -21.73 -14.85 7.94
CA LEU A 238 -21.21 -15.20 6.62
C LEU A 238 -22.14 -14.90 5.43
#